data_c45103880dfc2685bfda4d80e1b63907
#
_entry.id   c45103880dfc2685bfda4d80e1b63907
#
_cell.length_a   1.000
_cell.length_b   1.000
_cell.length_c   1.000
_cell.angle_alpha   90.00
_cell.angle_beta   90.00
_cell.angle_gamma   90.00
#
_symmetry.space_group_name_H-M   'P 1'
#
loop_
_entity.id
_entity.type
_entity.pdbx_description
1 polymer ?
#
loop_
_entity_poly.entity_id
_entity_poly.type
_entity_poly.pdbx_seq_one_letter_code
_entity_poly.pdbx_strand_id
1 'polypeptide(L)'
;MEHPKKPKLFLKTLIVLTCHLGGEGENSTLLLAQHGFSEGVLNKIPHICYRNCNTITSNKAINTYINLNNVSFDMSDYFSQIKLHKLPLTLMIPIEASRGCNWGRCKFCFLNKGYKFRTKSVKSVKNEILNYIEKFNCTSIFFLDNNIVANDNIRFDTLLDELINVRQKYNDFSIKTAEVTTKGLTFELIKKMSLANFESVQIGYESPSNTILKSIKKNNTFASNLFFIKWALQFGINLSGINILRNLLEEDDDGIKEGINNLFYMRFILSSKKFHHNISFLSVSTSSRYFKFLESNKLLDNWSSNTSSLLSEKIINKKDKYILFEDYTKKTYNKLWDIFKNVETYYIENEYKYKFIKNHNIITYREFLNNELINELEFKENEEHWCILTISNKKIVSINNLLSSIKNSNMKIIEQAICELEAEGLIYVNDTKTEILSIVDTDRILY
;
A
#
# COMPACT_ATOMS: atom_id res chain seq x y z
N MET A 1 -6.77 -20.88 5.40
CA MET A 1 -6.44 -22.25 5.86
C MET A 1 -5.27 -22.72 5.02
N GLU A 2 -4.09 -22.84 5.60
CA GLU A 2 -2.95 -23.43 4.92
C GLU A 2 -3.23 -24.91 4.61
N HIS A 3 -2.78 -25.35 3.48
CA HIS A 3 -2.98 -26.73 3.04
C HIS A 3 -2.25 -27.66 4.02
N PRO A 4 -2.91 -28.56 4.73
CA PRO A 4 -2.32 -29.38 5.82
C PRO A 4 -1.17 -30.29 5.35
N LYS A 5 -0.94 -30.40 4.05
CA LYS A 5 0.16 -31.20 3.47
C LYS A 5 1.49 -30.43 3.40
N LYS A 6 1.49 -29.08 3.40
CA LYS A 6 2.72 -28.27 3.21
C LYS A 6 3.74 -28.38 4.35
N PRO A 7 3.35 -28.29 5.65
CA PRO A 7 4.32 -28.45 6.75
C PRO A 7 4.99 -29.80 6.79
N LYS A 8 4.23 -30.88 6.50
CA LYS A 8 4.80 -32.25 6.42
C LYS A 8 5.80 -32.36 5.30
N LEU A 9 5.52 -31.77 4.15
CA LEU A 9 6.41 -31.76 2.99
C LEU A 9 7.71 -31.02 3.30
N PHE A 10 7.60 -29.85 3.94
CA PHE A 10 8.72 -29.05 4.38
C PHE A 10 9.69 -29.83 5.27
N LEU A 11 9.17 -30.52 6.30
CA LEU A 11 9.99 -31.34 7.18
C LEU A 11 10.57 -32.60 6.51
N LYS A 12 9.92 -33.14 5.47
CA LYS A 12 10.49 -34.25 4.68
C LYS A 12 11.71 -33.82 3.89
N THR A 13 11.70 -32.59 3.40
CA THR A 13 12.77 -32.07 2.53
C THR A 13 13.95 -31.55 3.33
N LEU A 14 13.70 -30.90 4.46
CA LEU A 14 14.74 -30.35 5.34
C LEU A 14 14.96 -31.29 6.55
N ILE A 15 15.88 -32.23 6.39
CA ILE A 15 16.18 -33.27 7.40
C ILE A 15 16.67 -32.69 8.72
N VAL A 16 17.28 -31.52 8.70
CA VAL A 16 17.80 -30.81 9.89
C VAL A 16 16.72 -30.15 10.75
N LEU A 17 15.49 -29.95 10.24
CA LEU A 17 14.42 -29.34 11.03
C LEU A 17 13.72 -30.38 11.88
N THR A 18 13.57 -30.07 13.18
CA THR A 18 12.87 -30.91 14.14
C THR A 18 11.38 -30.61 14.19
N CYS A 19 11.00 -29.34 14.04
CA CYS A 19 9.58 -28.95 14.02
C CYS A 19 9.33 -27.71 13.14
N HIS A 20 8.07 -27.51 12.80
CA HIS A 20 7.54 -26.35 12.09
C HIS A 20 6.25 -25.90 12.79
N LEU A 21 6.17 -24.60 13.10
CA LEU A 21 4.97 -23.98 13.67
C LEU A 21 4.20 -23.28 12.55
N GLY A 22 2.90 -23.52 12.46
CA GLY A 22 2.00 -22.82 11.55
C GLY A 22 1.17 -21.78 12.29
N GLY A 23 0.65 -20.79 11.57
CA GLY A 23 -0.16 -19.71 12.15
C GLY A 23 0.63 -18.70 12.96
N GLU A 24 0.02 -18.14 14.01
CA GLU A 24 0.70 -17.22 14.94
C GLU A 24 1.57 -18.03 15.92
N GLY A 25 2.87 -17.74 15.91
CA GLY A 25 3.86 -18.55 16.62
C GLY A 25 4.01 -18.26 18.11
N GLU A 26 3.53 -17.12 18.61
CA GLU A 26 3.84 -16.61 19.95
C GLU A 26 3.48 -17.60 21.06
N ASN A 27 2.22 -18.09 21.09
CA ASN A 27 1.80 -19.04 22.12
C ASN A 27 2.50 -20.39 21.99
N SER A 28 2.69 -20.85 20.75
CA SER A 28 3.35 -22.14 20.50
C SER A 28 4.82 -22.09 20.87
N THR A 29 5.51 -21.00 20.59
CA THR A 29 6.91 -20.77 20.99
C THR A 29 7.03 -20.66 22.50
N LEU A 30 6.11 -19.97 23.18
CA LEU A 30 6.07 -19.88 24.63
C LEU A 30 5.92 -21.26 25.29
N LEU A 31 5.00 -22.08 24.79
CA LEU A 31 4.81 -23.46 25.30
C LEU A 31 6.06 -24.32 25.11
N LEU A 32 6.72 -24.21 23.97
CA LEU A 32 7.99 -24.92 23.72
C LEU A 32 9.11 -24.44 24.67
N ALA A 33 9.20 -23.13 24.89
CA ALA A 33 10.21 -22.57 25.82
C ALA A 33 9.98 -22.98 27.28
N GLN A 34 8.72 -23.08 27.71
CA GLN A 34 8.36 -23.45 29.09
C GLN A 34 8.47 -24.96 29.38
N HIS A 35 8.09 -25.78 28.39
CA HIS A 35 7.89 -27.22 28.61
C HIS A 35 8.80 -28.13 27.79
N GLY A 36 9.61 -27.55 26.90
CA GLY A 36 10.55 -28.29 26.05
C GLY A 36 9.89 -29.04 24.88
N PHE A 37 10.65 -29.96 24.30
CA PHE A 37 10.31 -30.68 23.06
C PHE A 37 9.90 -32.14 23.28
N SER A 38 9.42 -32.49 24.48
CA SER A 38 8.93 -33.85 24.73
C SER A 38 7.67 -34.14 23.91
N GLU A 39 7.46 -35.41 23.50
CA GLU A 39 6.32 -35.82 22.71
C GLU A 39 4.99 -35.44 23.39
N GLY A 40 4.89 -35.58 24.72
CA GLY A 40 3.71 -35.20 25.48
C GLY A 40 3.38 -33.71 25.40
N VAL A 41 4.38 -32.84 25.22
CA VAL A 41 4.22 -31.39 24.99
C VAL A 41 3.87 -31.13 23.53
N LEU A 42 4.64 -31.67 22.59
CA LEU A 42 4.45 -31.46 21.16
C LEU A 42 3.03 -31.84 20.71
N ASN A 43 2.47 -32.95 21.24
CA ASN A 43 1.11 -33.40 20.94
C ASN A 43 0.00 -32.41 21.34
N LYS A 44 0.29 -31.48 22.26
CA LYS A 44 -0.68 -30.48 22.76
C LYS A 44 -0.59 -29.13 22.04
N ILE A 45 0.48 -28.88 21.28
CA ILE A 45 0.69 -27.59 20.60
C ILE A 45 -0.11 -27.57 19.29
N PRO A 46 -1.06 -26.65 19.13
CA PRO A 46 -1.79 -26.53 17.87
C PRO A 46 -0.87 -26.09 16.72
N HIS A 47 -1.22 -26.46 15.51
CA HIS A 47 -0.49 -26.11 14.27
C HIS A 47 0.99 -26.54 14.22
N ILE A 48 1.48 -27.35 15.17
CA ILE A 48 2.83 -27.87 15.07
C ILE A 48 2.89 -29.06 14.11
N CYS A 49 3.93 -29.11 13.33
CA CYS A 49 4.36 -30.26 12.57
C CYS A 49 5.78 -30.61 13.03
N TYR A 50 6.02 -31.83 13.49
CA TYR A 50 7.30 -32.22 14.07
C TYR A 50 7.70 -33.63 13.66
N ARG A 51 9.01 -33.87 13.76
CA ARG A 51 9.61 -35.18 13.50
C ARG A 51 9.66 -35.99 14.79
N ASN A 52 9.08 -37.19 14.74
CA ASN A 52 9.21 -38.17 15.80
C ASN A 52 9.88 -39.41 15.19
N CYS A 53 11.16 -39.60 15.50
CA CYS A 53 12.02 -40.62 14.85
C CYS A 53 11.92 -40.52 13.32
N ASN A 54 11.40 -41.57 12.67
CA ASN A 54 11.23 -41.66 11.22
C ASN A 54 9.88 -41.19 10.70
N THR A 55 8.99 -40.70 11.58
CA THR A 55 7.64 -40.25 11.22
C THR A 55 7.51 -38.76 11.37
N ILE A 56 6.62 -38.16 10.57
CA ILE A 56 6.28 -36.74 10.69
C ILE A 56 4.83 -36.64 11.15
N THR A 57 4.66 -36.11 12.35
CA THR A 57 3.36 -35.88 12.99
C THR A 57 2.94 -34.41 12.77
N SER A 58 1.65 -34.20 12.59
CA SER A 58 1.07 -32.85 12.45
C SER A 58 -0.17 -32.76 13.29
N ASN A 59 -0.19 -31.82 14.22
CA ASN A 59 -1.35 -31.56 15.04
C ASN A 59 -2.43 -30.79 14.28
N LYS A 60 -3.66 -30.89 14.77
CA LYS A 60 -4.79 -30.16 14.17
C LYS A 60 -4.57 -28.65 14.25
N ALA A 61 -4.91 -27.99 13.17
CA ALA A 61 -4.95 -26.54 13.13
C ALA A 61 -6.11 -26.02 14.00
N ILE A 62 -5.77 -25.25 15.04
CA ILE A 62 -6.74 -24.53 15.87
C ILE A 62 -6.38 -23.05 15.74
N ASN A 63 -7.31 -22.26 15.24
CA ASN A 63 -7.11 -20.82 15.10
C ASN A 63 -7.17 -20.15 16.48
N THR A 64 -6.04 -20.06 17.15
CA THR A 64 -5.86 -19.27 18.37
C THR A 64 -5.24 -17.93 17.98
N TYR A 65 -5.92 -16.85 18.34
CA TYR A 65 -5.45 -15.49 18.07
C TYR A 65 -5.10 -14.82 19.39
N ILE A 66 -3.89 -14.30 19.48
CA ILE A 66 -3.46 -13.55 20.68
C ILE A 66 -4.08 -12.15 20.70
N ASN A 67 -4.20 -11.57 21.91
CA ASN A 67 -4.54 -10.18 22.06
C ASN A 67 -3.32 -9.32 21.76
N LEU A 68 -3.36 -8.54 20.67
CA LEU A 68 -2.23 -7.72 20.24
C LEU A 68 -1.80 -6.67 21.27
N ASN A 69 -2.68 -6.24 22.18
CA ASN A 69 -2.31 -5.32 23.25
C ASN A 69 -1.28 -5.92 24.24
N ASN A 70 -1.18 -7.25 24.27
CA ASN A 70 -0.24 -7.97 25.14
C ASN A 70 1.05 -8.36 24.39
N VAL A 71 1.22 -7.93 23.15
CA VAL A 71 2.39 -8.24 22.31
C VAL A 71 3.25 -7.00 22.19
N SER A 72 4.51 -7.12 22.58
CA SER A 72 5.56 -6.15 22.31
C SER A 72 6.85 -6.90 21.96
N PHE A 73 7.69 -6.31 21.15
CA PHE A 73 8.99 -6.88 20.81
C PHE A 73 10.00 -6.52 21.90
N ASP A 74 10.75 -7.49 22.40
CA ASP A 74 11.93 -7.18 23.22
C ASP A 74 13.12 -6.90 22.32
N MET A 75 13.44 -5.63 22.16
CA MET A 75 14.55 -5.14 21.33
C MET A 75 15.88 -5.05 22.10
N SER A 76 15.94 -5.52 23.36
CA SER A 76 17.11 -5.34 24.24
C SER A 76 18.37 -6.00 23.67
N ASP A 77 18.26 -7.25 23.22
CA ASP A 77 19.38 -7.97 22.60
C ASP A 77 19.82 -7.31 21.29
N TYR A 78 18.87 -6.94 20.42
CA TYR A 78 19.15 -6.25 19.17
C TYR A 78 19.99 -4.98 19.39
N PHE A 79 19.57 -4.10 20.29
CA PHE A 79 20.33 -2.88 20.61
C PHE A 79 21.68 -3.16 21.27
N SER A 80 21.75 -4.21 22.09
CA SER A 80 22.99 -4.64 22.73
C SER A 80 24.01 -5.14 21.69
N GLN A 81 23.58 -5.94 20.74
CA GLN A 81 24.43 -6.46 19.66
C GLN A 81 24.94 -5.33 18.75
N ILE A 82 24.07 -4.37 18.37
CA ILE A 82 24.48 -3.22 17.58
C ILE A 82 25.57 -2.41 18.30
N LYS A 83 25.38 -2.14 19.59
CA LYS A 83 26.35 -1.41 20.41
C LYS A 83 27.67 -2.18 20.57
N LEU A 84 27.58 -3.48 20.85
CA LEU A 84 28.75 -4.35 21.04
C LEU A 84 29.62 -4.40 19.79
N HIS A 85 28.98 -4.58 18.63
CA HIS A 85 29.68 -4.74 17.36
C HIS A 85 29.90 -3.43 16.60
N LYS A 86 29.48 -2.28 17.16
CA LYS A 86 29.59 -0.95 16.54
C LYS A 86 29.05 -0.93 15.10
N LEU A 87 27.92 -1.57 14.87
CA LEU A 87 27.34 -1.68 13.53
C LEU A 87 26.85 -0.30 13.07
N PRO A 88 27.18 0.13 11.83
CA PRO A 88 26.74 1.43 11.28
C PRO A 88 25.31 1.33 10.74
N LEU A 89 24.36 0.98 11.61
CA LEU A 89 22.95 0.82 11.22
C LEU A 89 22.13 2.03 11.63
N THR A 90 21.22 2.45 10.76
CA THR A 90 20.15 3.36 11.14
C THR A 90 19.18 2.61 12.02
N LEU A 91 19.09 3.01 13.28
CA LEU A 91 18.22 2.37 14.26
C LEU A 91 16.77 2.74 13.95
N MET A 92 15.94 1.73 13.76
CA MET A 92 14.50 1.88 13.58
C MET A 92 13.78 0.79 14.36
N ILE A 93 12.73 1.15 15.05
CA ILE A 93 11.95 0.21 15.85
C ILE A 93 10.68 -0.20 15.10
N PRO A 94 10.46 -1.52 14.90
CA PRO A 94 9.22 -2.02 14.32
C PRO A 94 8.07 -1.87 15.32
N ILE A 95 6.96 -1.30 14.85
CA ILE A 95 5.71 -1.17 15.61
C ILE A 95 4.61 -1.92 14.86
N GLU A 96 3.87 -2.77 15.55
CA GLU A 96 2.69 -3.44 15.04
C GLU A 96 1.44 -2.80 15.66
N ALA A 97 0.72 -1.98 14.90
CA ALA A 97 -0.54 -1.38 15.34
C ALA A 97 -1.76 -2.21 14.92
N SER A 98 -1.60 -3.07 13.90
CA SER A 98 -2.61 -4.04 13.48
C SER A 98 -1.97 -5.27 12.83
N ARG A 99 -2.68 -6.39 12.82
CA ARG A 99 -2.23 -7.62 12.16
C ARG A 99 -3.30 -8.12 11.18
N GLY A 100 -2.85 -8.48 9.98
CA GLY A 100 -3.70 -8.85 8.86
C GLY A 100 -4.18 -7.63 8.08
N CYS A 101 -5.08 -7.84 7.13
CA CYS A 101 -5.71 -6.77 6.35
C CYS A 101 -7.22 -6.96 6.38
N ASN A 102 -7.94 -5.91 6.76
CA ASN A 102 -9.39 -5.94 6.89
C ASN A 102 -10.14 -6.06 5.55
N TRP A 103 -9.49 -5.72 4.43
CA TRP A 103 -10.06 -5.94 3.12
C TRP A 103 -9.96 -7.40 2.66
N GLY A 104 -8.76 -7.95 2.59
CA GLY A 104 -8.49 -9.37 2.31
C GLY A 104 -9.04 -9.94 1.01
N ARG A 105 -9.48 -9.11 0.04
CA ARG A 105 -10.18 -9.54 -1.18
C ARG A 105 -9.35 -9.48 -2.46
N CYS A 106 -8.19 -8.78 -2.43
CA CYS A 106 -7.33 -8.67 -3.59
C CYS A 106 -6.92 -10.06 -4.10
N LYS A 107 -7.09 -10.30 -5.41
CA LYS A 107 -6.91 -11.64 -6.00
C LYS A 107 -5.46 -12.09 -6.01
N PHE A 108 -4.52 -11.17 -6.17
CA PHE A 108 -3.08 -11.43 -6.22
C PHE A 108 -2.44 -11.55 -4.84
N CYS A 109 -3.02 -10.92 -3.82
CA CYS A 109 -2.42 -10.78 -2.50
C CYS A 109 -2.44 -12.09 -1.72
N PHE A 110 -1.33 -12.38 -1.04
CA PHE A 110 -1.16 -13.58 -0.18
C PHE A 110 -1.11 -13.25 1.32
N LEU A 111 -0.95 -11.97 1.69
CA LEU A 111 -0.66 -11.52 3.06
C LEU A 111 -1.74 -11.82 4.10
N ASN A 112 -2.96 -12.14 3.68
CA ASN A 112 -4.09 -12.33 4.60
C ASN A 112 -4.41 -13.78 4.98
N LYS A 113 -3.55 -14.71 4.59
CA LYS A 113 -3.85 -16.11 4.86
C LYS A 113 -3.32 -16.56 6.21
N GLY A 114 -4.25 -17.02 7.04
CA GLY A 114 -3.96 -17.50 8.39
C GLY A 114 -4.10 -16.41 9.47
N TYR A 115 -4.30 -15.16 9.12
CA TYR A 115 -4.47 -14.07 10.08
C TYR A 115 -5.91 -13.56 10.11
N LYS A 116 -6.48 -13.45 11.30
CA LYS A 116 -7.69 -12.67 11.55
C LYS A 116 -7.27 -11.20 11.71
N PHE A 117 -7.91 -10.28 10.99
CA PHE A 117 -7.64 -8.87 11.18
C PHE A 117 -7.96 -8.43 12.61
N ARG A 118 -7.00 -7.77 13.26
CA ARG A 118 -7.12 -7.20 14.62
C ARG A 118 -6.25 -5.96 14.73
N THR A 119 -6.62 -5.06 15.64
CA THR A 119 -5.87 -3.85 15.95
C THR A 119 -5.42 -3.83 17.42
N LYS A 120 -4.28 -3.21 17.70
CA LYS A 120 -3.95 -2.72 19.04
C LYS A 120 -4.77 -1.47 19.36
N SER A 121 -5.04 -1.23 20.63
CA SER A 121 -5.57 0.06 21.05
C SER A 121 -4.54 1.17 20.80
N VAL A 122 -5.01 2.37 20.48
CA VAL A 122 -4.12 3.53 20.27
C VAL A 122 -3.25 3.79 21.48
N LYS A 123 -3.82 3.65 22.69
CA LYS A 123 -3.08 3.75 23.97
C LYS A 123 -1.93 2.75 24.05
N SER A 124 -2.15 1.48 23.64
CA SER A 124 -1.09 0.46 23.68
C SER A 124 0.02 0.78 22.68
N VAL A 125 -0.30 1.23 21.47
CA VAL A 125 0.68 1.65 20.46
C VAL A 125 1.51 2.82 20.97
N LYS A 126 0.89 3.87 21.51
CA LYS A 126 1.58 5.02 22.10
C LYS A 126 2.53 4.60 23.21
N ASN A 127 2.04 3.80 24.18
CA ASN A 127 2.84 3.36 25.31
C ASN A 127 4.04 2.53 24.88
N GLU A 128 3.87 1.67 23.88
CA GLU A 128 4.96 0.87 23.30
C GLU A 128 6.04 1.78 22.68
N ILE A 129 5.64 2.77 21.89
CA ILE A 129 6.55 3.75 21.28
C ILE A 129 7.32 4.52 22.37
N LEU A 130 6.62 5.06 23.37
CA LEU A 130 7.26 5.79 24.46
C LEU A 130 8.24 4.94 25.25
N ASN A 131 7.88 3.69 25.56
CA ASN A 131 8.77 2.75 26.26
C ASN A 131 10.06 2.48 25.46
N TYR A 132 9.96 2.34 24.13
CA TYR A 132 11.15 2.14 23.30
C TYR A 132 12.02 3.40 23.21
N ILE A 133 11.42 4.57 23.09
CA ILE A 133 12.18 5.83 23.10
C ILE A 133 12.93 5.98 24.42
N GLU A 134 12.26 5.77 25.55
CA GLU A 134 12.85 5.92 26.89
C GLU A 134 13.92 4.86 27.16
N LYS A 135 13.71 3.61 26.74
CA LYS A 135 14.63 2.50 27.02
C LYS A 135 15.86 2.52 26.08
N PHE A 136 15.69 2.86 24.82
CA PHE A 136 16.74 2.71 23.80
C PHE A 136 17.21 4.03 23.19
N ASN A 137 16.63 5.15 23.60
CA ASN A 137 16.89 6.47 23.01
C ASN A 137 16.78 6.46 21.47
N CYS A 138 15.78 5.72 20.94
CA CYS A 138 15.53 5.58 19.52
C CYS A 138 14.17 6.18 19.17
N THR A 139 14.19 7.28 18.41
CA THR A 139 13.03 8.08 18.01
C THR A 139 12.53 7.76 16.60
N SER A 140 13.20 6.85 15.90
CA SER A 140 12.81 6.40 14.57
C SER A 140 12.05 5.08 14.66
N ILE A 141 10.84 5.06 14.11
CA ILE A 141 9.99 3.86 14.06
C ILE A 141 9.55 3.57 12.62
N PHE A 142 9.05 2.35 12.39
CA PHE A 142 8.29 2.00 11.21
C PHE A 142 7.14 1.06 11.55
N PHE A 143 6.04 1.15 10.80
CA PHE A 143 4.88 0.29 11.03
C PHE A 143 4.97 -0.98 10.19
N LEU A 144 4.68 -2.13 10.82
CA LEU A 144 4.65 -3.47 10.18
C LEU A 144 3.29 -3.81 9.57
N ASP A 145 2.34 -2.93 9.70
CA ASP A 145 0.94 -3.13 9.32
C ASP A 145 0.79 -3.25 7.81
N ASN A 146 -0.02 -4.20 7.34
CA ASN A 146 -0.43 -4.28 5.93
C ASN A 146 -1.36 -3.11 5.51
N ASN A 147 -1.87 -2.38 6.47
CA ASN A 147 -2.64 -1.15 6.31
C ASN A 147 -2.88 -0.52 7.69
N ILE A 148 -2.13 0.51 8.02
CA ILE A 148 -2.23 1.20 9.32
C ILE A 148 -3.58 1.91 9.53
N VAL A 149 -4.24 2.35 8.44
CA VAL A 149 -5.55 3.00 8.48
C VAL A 149 -6.63 2.05 8.98
N ALA A 150 -6.48 0.75 8.69
CA ALA A 150 -7.39 -0.30 9.14
C ALA A 150 -8.86 -0.12 8.67
N ASN A 151 -9.14 0.75 7.68
CA ASN A 151 -10.46 1.23 7.25
C ASN A 151 -11.30 1.78 8.43
N ASP A 152 -10.64 2.34 9.43
CA ASP A 152 -11.22 2.98 10.60
C ASP A 152 -10.57 4.37 10.76
N ASN A 153 -11.15 5.35 10.07
CA ASN A 153 -10.63 6.72 10.06
C ASN A 153 -10.69 7.37 11.44
N ILE A 154 -11.63 7.01 12.30
CA ILE A 154 -11.74 7.56 13.66
C ILE A 154 -10.57 7.07 14.51
N ARG A 155 -10.30 5.76 14.48
CA ARG A 155 -9.12 5.19 15.14
C ARG A 155 -7.83 5.76 14.58
N PHE A 156 -7.73 5.89 13.26
CA PHE A 156 -6.53 6.42 12.61
C PHE A 156 -6.30 7.89 12.96
N ASP A 157 -7.36 8.71 12.98
CA ASP A 157 -7.28 10.10 13.42
C ASP A 157 -6.76 10.23 14.86
N THR A 158 -7.33 9.42 15.77
CA THR A 158 -6.86 9.36 17.17
C THR A 158 -5.40 8.91 17.27
N LEU A 159 -4.98 7.94 16.45
CA LEU A 159 -3.59 7.49 16.41
C LEU A 159 -2.65 8.61 15.94
N LEU A 160 -3.05 9.35 14.90
CA LEU A 160 -2.27 10.49 14.39
C LEU A 160 -2.12 11.59 15.45
N ASP A 161 -3.18 11.90 16.19
CA ASP A 161 -3.08 12.88 17.28
C ASP A 161 -2.09 12.46 18.35
N GLU A 162 -2.07 11.18 18.72
CA GLU A 162 -1.11 10.67 19.69
C GLU A 162 0.33 10.65 19.14
N LEU A 163 0.52 10.35 17.87
CA LEU A 163 1.84 10.43 17.22
C LEU A 163 2.34 11.87 17.10
N ILE A 164 1.46 12.83 16.84
CA ILE A 164 1.78 14.27 16.87
C ILE A 164 2.23 14.69 18.27
N ASN A 165 1.52 14.23 19.33
CA ASN A 165 1.89 14.50 20.72
C ASN A 165 3.29 13.91 21.04
N VAL A 166 3.59 12.71 20.56
CA VAL A 166 4.94 12.11 20.70
C VAL A 166 5.99 12.98 20.02
N ARG A 167 5.73 13.44 18.79
CA ARG A 167 6.66 14.31 18.06
C ARG A 167 6.89 15.66 18.75
N GLN A 168 5.84 16.24 19.34
CA GLN A 168 5.98 17.48 20.11
C GLN A 168 6.87 17.31 21.36
N LYS A 169 6.83 16.11 21.97
CA LYS A 169 7.71 15.77 23.11
C LYS A 169 9.15 15.43 22.66
N TYR A 170 9.30 14.80 21.49
CA TYR A 170 10.59 14.35 20.95
C TYR A 170 10.74 14.89 19.50
N ASN A 171 11.45 16.00 19.35
CA ASN A 171 11.56 16.75 18.08
C ASN A 171 12.15 15.95 16.92
N ASP A 172 12.97 14.95 17.20
CA ASP A 172 13.59 14.03 16.24
C ASP A 172 12.77 12.77 15.99
N PHE A 173 11.56 12.66 16.60
CA PHE A 173 10.66 11.54 16.33
C PHE A 173 10.25 11.50 14.86
N SER A 174 10.36 10.31 14.25
CA SER A 174 9.99 10.10 12.85
C SER A 174 9.43 8.71 12.59
N ILE A 175 8.51 8.64 11.64
CA ILE A 175 7.94 7.41 11.13
C ILE A 175 8.54 7.17 9.74
N LYS A 176 9.50 6.25 9.66
CA LYS A 176 10.30 6.01 8.46
C LYS A 176 9.47 5.46 7.31
N THR A 177 8.56 4.54 7.62
CA THR A 177 7.64 4.00 6.61
C THR A 177 6.39 3.40 7.25
N ALA A 178 5.30 3.39 6.48
CA ALA A 178 4.05 2.69 6.78
C ALA A 178 3.34 2.31 5.47
N GLU A 179 2.55 1.24 5.50
CA GLU A 179 1.64 0.91 4.41
C GLU A 179 0.24 1.47 4.68
N VAL A 180 -0.33 2.14 3.69
CA VAL A 180 -1.65 2.77 3.80
C VAL A 180 -2.56 2.41 2.61
N THR A 181 -3.86 2.35 2.85
CA THR A 181 -4.85 2.37 1.78
C THR A 181 -5.32 3.81 1.56
N THR A 182 -5.49 4.20 0.31
CA THR A 182 -5.88 5.58 -0.05
C THR A 182 -7.38 5.83 0.08
N LYS A 183 -8.19 4.77 0.02
CA LYS A 183 -9.65 4.89 0.08
C LYS A 183 -10.12 5.45 1.42
N GLY A 184 -10.90 6.52 1.34
CA GLY A 184 -11.52 7.17 2.50
C GLY A 184 -10.58 8.09 3.29
N LEU A 185 -9.31 8.23 2.91
CA LEU A 185 -8.44 9.23 3.50
C LEU A 185 -8.87 10.63 3.09
N THR A 186 -8.96 11.52 4.08
CA THR A 186 -9.31 12.92 3.90
C THR A 186 -8.07 13.80 3.84
N PHE A 187 -8.22 15.01 3.32
CA PHE A 187 -7.19 16.03 3.34
C PHE A 187 -6.59 16.24 4.75
N GLU A 188 -7.43 16.31 5.78
CA GLU A 188 -6.99 16.53 7.16
C GLU A 188 -6.19 15.35 7.71
N LEU A 189 -6.59 14.10 7.40
CA LEU A 189 -5.81 12.93 7.80
C LEU A 189 -4.42 12.91 7.15
N ILE A 190 -4.32 13.24 5.86
CA ILE A 190 -3.03 13.30 5.15
C ILE A 190 -2.15 14.42 5.73
N LYS A 191 -2.75 15.58 6.05
CA LYS A 191 -2.06 16.68 6.73
C LYS A 191 -1.53 16.26 8.11
N LYS A 192 -2.36 15.56 8.91
CA LYS A 192 -1.94 15.02 10.22
C LYS A 192 -0.80 13.99 10.09
N MET A 193 -0.78 13.17 9.03
CA MET A 193 0.36 12.27 8.76
C MET A 193 1.67 13.05 8.62
N SER A 194 1.69 14.16 7.88
CA SER A 194 2.85 15.03 7.80
C SER A 194 3.21 15.65 9.15
N LEU A 195 2.23 16.12 9.92
CA LEU A 195 2.45 16.67 11.26
C LEU A 195 3.01 15.62 12.23
N ALA A 196 2.64 14.35 12.10
CA ALA A 196 3.20 13.24 12.86
C ALA A 196 4.58 12.79 12.36
N ASN A 197 5.11 13.42 11.30
CA ASN A 197 6.39 13.12 10.65
C ASN A 197 6.48 11.74 10.01
N PHE A 198 5.49 11.38 9.19
CA PHE A 198 5.64 10.29 8.25
C PHE A 198 6.62 10.72 7.15
N GLU A 199 7.81 10.14 7.14
CA GLU A 199 8.84 10.46 6.14
C GLU A 199 8.51 9.82 4.80
N SER A 200 8.04 8.56 4.83
CA SER A 200 7.67 7.80 3.65
C SER A 200 6.46 6.92 3.89
N VAL A 201 5.67 6.73 2.85
CA VAL A 201 4.58 5.75 2.86
C VAL A 201 4.55 4.94 1.57
N GLN A 202 4.11 3.69 1.70
CA GLN A 202 3.76 2.83 0.58
C GLN A 202 2.24 2.79 0.46
N ILE A 203 1.74 2.93 -0.77
CA ILE A 203 0.32 2.74 -1.06
C ILE A 203 0.12 1.53 -1.98
N GLY A 204 -0.98 0.85 -1.79
CA GLY A 204 -1.37 -0.21 -2.71
C GLY A 204 -1.93 0.36 -4.02
N TYR A 205 -1.09 0.96 -4.86
CA TYR A 205 -1.47 1.63 -6.10
C TYR A 205 -1.96 0.66 -7.17
N GLU A 206 -1.16 -0.33 -7.50
CA GLU A 206 -1.31 -1.46 -8.42
C GLU A 206 -1.56 -1.10 -9.88
N SER A 207 -2.39 -0.10 -10.19
CA SER A 207 -2.69 0.34 -11.55
C SER A 207 -3.28 1.75 -11.57
N PRO A 208 -3.01 2.55 -12.63
CA PRO A 208 -3.73 3.79 -12.89
C PRO A 208 -5.12 3.57 -13.55
N SER A 209 -5.53 2.32 -13.82
CA SER A 209 -6.82 1.98 -14.43
C SER A 209 -7.83 1.51 -13.39
N ASN A 210 -9.01 2.12 -13.34
CA ASN A 210 -10.13 1.67 -12.50
C ASN A 210 -10.65 0.30 -12.93
N THR A 211 -10.66 0.03 -14.23
CA THR A 211 -11.06 -1.27 -14.80
C THR A 211 -10.18 -2.37 -14.23
N ILE A 212 -8.87 -2.19 -14.26
CA ILE A 212 -7.91 -3.14 -13.69
C ILE A 212 -8.07 -3.23 -12.16
N LEU A 213 -8.14 -2.10 -11.44
CA LEU A 213 -8.30 -2.10 -9.98
C LEU A 213 -9.56 -2.86 -9.55
N LYS A 214 -10.67 -2.67 -10.26
CA LYS A 214 -11.95 -3.37 -10.01
C LYS A 214 -11.83 -4.87 -10.29
N SER A 215 -11.20 -5.25 -11.41
CA SER A 215 -11.04 -6.65 -11.82
C SER A 215 -10.24 -7.47 -10.81
N ILE A 216 -9.17 -6.90 -10.24
CA ILE A 216 -8.34 -7.52 -9.20
C ILE A 216 -8.94 -7.39 -7.78
N LYS A 217 -10.13 -6.82 -7.66
CA LYS A 217 -10.83 -6.56 -6.38
C LYS A 217 -10.02 -5.69 -5.40
N LYS A 218 -9.34 -4.67 -5.93
CA LYS A 218 -8.71 -3.66 -5.09
C LYS A 218 -9.77 -2.76 -4.46
N ASN A 219 -9.51 -2.22 -3.27
CA ASN A 219 -10.47 -1.36 -2.56
C ASN A 219 -10.37 0.13 -2.92
N ASN A 220 -9.23 0.55 -3.45
CA ASN A 220 -9.00 1.91 -3.91
C ASN A 220 -9.43 2.11 -5.38
N THR A 221 -9.58 3.38 -5.76
CA THR A 221 -9.83 3.85 -7.13
C THR A 221 -8.66 4.71 -7.58
N PHE A 222 -8.54 4.98 -8.89
CA PHE A 222 -7.55 5.90 -9.39
C PHE A 222 -7.73 7.31 -8.79
N ALA A 223 -8.97 7.79 -8.65
CA ALA A 223 -9.27 9.06 -7.97
C ALA A 223 -8.72 9.11 -6.54
N SER A 224 -8.94 8.05 -5.74
CA SER A 224 -8.44 8.00 -4.36
C SER A 224 -6.91 7.93 -4.28
N ASN A 225 -6.27 7.24 -5.23
CA ASN A 225 -4.82 7.21 -5.34
C ASN A 225 -4.27 8.60 -5.69
N LEU A 226 -4.83 9.22 -6.72
CA LEU A 226 -4.41 10.53 -7.21
C LEU A 226 -4.58 11.62 -6.15
N PHE A 227 -5.72 11.62 -5.45
CA PHE A 227 -6.00 12.51 -4.32
C PHE A 227 -4.93 12.37 -3.21
N PHE A 228 -4.65 11.13 -2.80
CA PHE A 228 -3.65 10.88 -1.78
C PHE A 228 -2.25 11.30 -2.22
N ILE A 229 -1.84 10.92 -3.44
CA ILE A 229 -0.52 11.25 -3.99
C ILE A 229 -0.32 12.77 -4.06
N LYS A 230 -1.31 13.50 -4.62
CA LYS A 230 -1.28 14.96 -4.69
C LYS A 230 -0.97 15.59 -3.33
N TRP A 231 -1.75 15.25 -2.30
CA TRP A 231 -1.62 15.89 -0.99
C TRP A 231 -0.43 15.38 -0.18
N ALA A 232 -0.10 14.09 -0.27
CA ALA A 232 1.09 13.54 0.39
C ALA A 232 2.37 14.22 -0.08
N LEU A 233 2.54 14.38 -1.40
CA LEU A 233 3.70 15.08 -1.97
C LEU A 233 3.75 16.55 -1.58
N GLN A 234 2.61 17.23 -1.57
CA GLN A 234 2.53 18.63 -1.14
C GLN A 234 2.87 18.82 0.33
N PHE A 235 2.50 17.89 1.18
CA PHE A 235 2.86 17.87 2.60
C PHE A 235 4.28 17.33 2.87
N GLY A 236 5.03 17.00 1.83
CA GLY A 236 6.43 16.58 1.94
C GLY A 236 6.64 15.11 2.25
N ILE A 237 5.58 14.28 2.28
CA ILE A 237 5.67 12.84 2.49
C ILE A 237 6.21 12.18 1.22
N ASN A 238 7.26 11.36 1.34
CA ASN A 238 7.77 10.56 0.23
C ASN A 238 6.84 9.38 -0.05
N LEU A 239 6.66 9.08 -1.31
CA LEU A 239 5.90 7.91 -1.76
C LEU A 239 6.87 6.88 -2.31
N SER A 240 7.06 5.80 -1.58
CA SER A 240 7.98 4.72 -1.94
C SER A 240 7.24 3.40 -2.08
N GLY A 241 7.81 2.45 -2.85
CA GLY A 241 7.22 1.12 -3.02
C GLY A 241 5.89 1.13 -3.77
N ILE A 242 5.63 2.14 -4.60
CA ILE A 242 4.44 2.19 -5.45
C ILE A 242 4.62 1.25 -6.62
N ASN A 243 3.87 0.15 -6.62
CA ASN A 243 3.95 -0.85 -7.67
C ASN A 243 2.80 -0.71 -8.66
N ILE A 244 3.14 -0.75 -9.95
CA ILE A 244 2.21 -0.96 -11.06
C ILE A 244 2.41 -2.40 -11.51
N LEU A 245 1.34 -3.21 -11.42
CA LEU A 245 1.40 -4.63 -11.75
C LEU A 245 0.98 -4.85 -13.20
N ARG A 246 1.81 -5.55 -13.95
CA ARG A 246 1.51 -6.05 -15.30
C ARG A 246 1.39 -7.57 -15.32
N ASN A 247 0.73 -8.12 -16.34
CA ASN A 247 0.40 -9.54 -16.47
C ASN A 247 -0.62 -10.04 -15.43
N LEU A 248 -1.52 -9.16 -15.01
CA LEU A 248 -2.68 -9.58 -14.22
C LEU A 248 -3.56 -10.51 -15.06
N LEU A 249 -4.23 -11.47 -14.43
CA LEU A 249 -5.01 -12.48 -15.17
C LEU A 249 -6.23 -11.90 -15.89
N GLU A 250 -6.75 -10.79 -15.40
CA GLU A 250 -7.90 -10.06 -15.97
C GLU A 250 -7.48 -8.82 -16.77
N GLU A 251 -6.19 -8.68 -17.08
CA GLU A 251 -5.67 -7.56 -17.84
C GLU A 251 -6.12 -7.68 -19.31
N ASP A 252 -6.72 -6.62 -19.84
CA ASP A 252 -7.12 -6.48 -21.21
C ASP A 252 -6.58 -5.16 -21.83
N ASP A 253 -6.75 -5.02 -23.12
CA ASP A 253 -6.28 -3.85 -23.87
C ASP A 253 -6.95 -2.55 -23.39
N ASP A 254 -8.22 -2.60 -23.05
CA ASP A 254 -8.98 -1.40 -22.66
C ASP A 254 -8.54 -0.92 -21.27
N GLY A 255 -8.29 -1.83 -20.33
CA GLY A 255 -7.72 -1.48 -19.03
C GLY A 255 -6.32 -0.88 -19.13
N ILE A 256 -5.46 -1.37 -20.02
CA ILE A 256 -4.13 -0.79 -20.24
C ILE A 256 -4.25 0.59 -20.91
N LYS A 257 -5.11 0.76 -21.92
CA LYS A 257 -5.36 2.06 -22.58
C LYS A 257 -5.91 3.10 -21.60
N GLU A 258 -6.87 2.72 -20.74
CA GLU A 258 -7.34 3.58 -19.65
C GLU A 258 -6.18 4.04 -18.78
N GLY A 259 -5.29 3.09 -18.39
CA GLY A 259 -4.09 3.41 -17.62
C GLY A 259 -3.16 4.39 -18.33
N ILE A 260 -2.93 4.23 -19.64
CA ILE A 260 -2.13 5.16 -20.47
C ILE A 260 -2.76 6.56 -20.47
N ASN A 261 -4.07 6.65 -20.69
CA ASN A 261 -4.77 7.94 -20.70
C ASN A 261 -4.71 8.64 -19.34
N ASN A 262 -4.80 7.87 -18.26
CA ASN A 262 -4.77 8.40 -16.91
C ASN A 262 -3.39 8.95 -16.48
N LEU A 263 -2.31 8.63 -17.19
CA LEU A 263 -0.99 9.24 -16.95
C LEU A 263 -1.01 10.76 -17.18
N PHE A 264 -1.87 11.26 -18.05
CA PHE A 264 -2.06 12.69 -18.27
C PHE A 264 -2.43 13.45 -16.97
N TYR A 265 -3.29 12.87 -16.15
CA TYR A 265 -3.67 13.45 -14.86
C TYR A 265 -2.55 13.38 -13.81
N MET A 266 -1.50 12.63 -14.08
CA MET A 266 -0.32 12.52 -13.21
C MET A 266 0.86 13.38 -13.67
N ARG A 267 0.73 14.18 -14.75
CA ARG A 267 1.83 14.93 -15.35
C ARG A 267 2.58 15.86 -14.38
N PHE A 268 1.89 16.43 -13.37
CA PHE A 268 2.52 17.27 -12.35
C PHE A 268 3.19 16.48 -11.21
N ILE A 269 3.09 15.15 -11.25
CA ILE A 269 3.51 14.24 -10.17
C ILE A 269 4.70 13.39 -10.61
N LEU A 270 4.67 12.88 -11.85
CA LEU A 270 5.59 11.83 -12.33
C LEU A 270 7.06 12.26 -12.32
N SER A 271 7.36 13.53 -12.54
CA SER A 271 8.74 14.07 -12.46
C SER A 271 9.23 14.32 -11.02
N SER A 272 8.38 14.12 -10.01
CA SER A 272 8.75 14.38 -8.61
C SER A 272 9.74 13.34 -8.08
N LYS A 273 10.87 13.81 -7.54
CA LYS A 273 11.87 12.96 -6.85
C LYS A 273 11.33 12.27 -5.58
N LYS A 274 10.14 12.64 -5.10
CA LYS A 274 9.48 12.03 -3.94
C LYS A 274 8.47 10.96 -4.32
N PHE A 275 8.25 10.73 -5.62
CA PHE A 275 7.34 9.73 -6.14
C PHE A 275 8.14 8.59 -6.78
N HIS A 276 8.36 7.50 -6.01
CA HIS A 276 9.11 6.34 -6.47
C HIS A 276 8.15 5.19 -6.79
N HIS A 277 7.97 4.93 -8.06
CA HIS A 277 7.12 3.86 -8.56
C HIS A 277 7.91 2.87 -9.43
N ASN A 278 7.36 1.69 -9.60
CA ASN A 278 7.98 0.61 -10.37
C ASN A 278 6.91 -0.19 -11.11
N ILE A 279 7.17 -0.51 -12.38
CA ILE A 279 6.34 -1.42 -13.17
C ILE A 279 6.92 -2.83 -13.02
N SER A 280 6.17 -3.70 -12.34
CA SER A 280 6.60 -5.06 -12.01
C SER A 280 5.73 -6.09 -12.71
N PHE A 281 6.33 -7.22 -13.07
CA PHE A 281 5.54 -8.41 -13.41
C PHE A 281 4.79 -8.92 -12.18
N LEU A 282 3.55 -9.35 -12.39
CA LEU A 282 2.81 -10.05 -11.34
C LEU A 282 3.61 -11.27 -10.87
N SER A 283 3.86 -11.35 -9.57
CA SER A 283 4.38 -12.53 -8.90
C SER A 283 3.22 -13.27 -8.22
N VAL A 284 2.95 -14.50 -8.65
CA VAL A 284 1.86 -15.32 -8.13
C VAL A 284 2.38 -16.25 -7.05
N SER A 285 2.20 -15.86 -5.81
CA SER A 285 2.56 -16.70 -4.65
C SER A 285 1.60 -17.88 -4.48
N THR A 286 2.14 -19.04 -4.07
CA THR A 286 1.39 -20.29 -3.83
C THR A 286 0.22 -20.15 -2.86
N SER A 287 0.20 -19.10 -2.04
CA SER A 287 -0.92 -18.82 -1.13
C SER A 287 -1.97 -17.87 -1.70
N SER A 288 -1.74 -17.24 -2.85
CA SER A 288 -2.69 -16.28 -3.46
C SER A 288 -3.93 -16.96 -4.05
N ARG A 289 -4.97 -16.15 -4.34
CA ARG A 289 -6.17 -16.65 -5.06
C ARG A 289 -5.84 -16.95 -6.52
N TYR A 290 -4.93 -16.19 -7.13
CA TYR A 290 -4.46 -16.44 -8.48
C TYR A 290 -3.77 -17.79 -8.60
N PHE A 291 -2.92 -18.15 -7.63
CA PHE A 291 -2.31 -19.47 -7.64
C PHE A 291 -3.34 -20.59 -7.67
N LYS A 292 -4.35 -20.52 -6.79
CA LYS A 292 -5.43 -21.50 -6.75
C LYS A 292 -6.20 -21.60 -8.08
N PHE A 293 -6.43 -20.44 -8.72
CA PHE A 293 -7.09 -20.40 -10.02
C PHE A 293 -6.22 -21.05 -11.10
N LEU A 294 -4.93 -20.71 -11.17
CA LEU A 294 -4.01 -21.28 -12.16
C LEU A 294 -3.81 -22.79 -11.97
N GLU A 295 -3.67 -23.24 -10.73
CA GLU A 295 -3.51 -24.64 -10.38
C GLU A 295 -4.76 -25.45 -10.77
N SER A 296 -5.95 -24.99 -10.37
CA SER A 296 -7.21 -25.69 -10.65
C SER A 296 -7.57 -25.76 -12.13
N ASN A 297 -7.10 -24.78 -12.93
CA ASN A 297 -7.32 -24.76 -14.39
C ASN A 297 -6.13 -25.32 -15.19
N LYS A 298 -5.11 -25.88 -14.55
CA LYS A 298 -3.90 -26.43 -15.20
C LYS A 298 -3.15 -25.40 -16.06
N LEU A 299 -3.17 -24.14 -15.66
CA LEU A 299 -2.54 -23.03 -16.38
C LEU A 299 -1.13 -22.72 -15.84
N LEU A 300 -0.73 -23.35 -14.75
CA LEU A 300 0.53 -23.03 -14.04
C LEU A 300 1.78 -23.39 -14.87
N ASP A 301 1.68 -24.35 -15.79
CA ASP A 301 2.79 -24.78 -16.65
C ASP A 301 3.29 -23.65 -17.58
N ASN A 302 2.46 -22.63 -17.82
CA ASN A 302 2.83 -21.42 -18.59
C ASN A 302 3.57 -20.36 -17.74
N TRP A 303 3.81 -20.64 -16.47
CA TRP A 303 4.45 -19.74 -15.51
C TRP A 303 5.76 -20.32 -15.02
N SER A 304 6.80 -19.49 -14.91
CA SER A 304 8.11 -19.91 -14.42
C SER A 304 8.19 -19.73 -12.91
N SER A 305 8.65 -20.76 -12.19
CA SER A 305 8.95 -20.65 -10.76
C SER A 305 10.22 -19.81 -10.57
N ASN A 306 10.13 -18.83 -9.66
CA ASN A 306 11.26 -17.99 -9.28
C ASN A 306 12.15 -18.66 -8.21
N THR A 307 11.56 -19.52 -7.38
CA THR A 307 12.26 -20.14 -6.24
C THR A 307 13.16 -21.29 -6.67
N SER A 308 12.81 -22.00 -7.76
CA SER A 308 13.60 -23.11 -8.27
C SER A 308 15.02 -22.72 -8.71
N SER A 309 15.24 -21.44 -9.04
CA SER A 309 16.56 -20.92 -9.39
C SER A 309 17.47 -20.62 -8.19
N LEU A 310 16.91 -20.55 -6.98
CA LEU A 310 17.64 -20.18 -5.75
C LEU A 310 18.08 -21.39 -4.94
N LEU A 311 17.49 -22.55 -5.17
CA LEU A 311 17.78 -23.77 -4.41
C LEU A 311 18.44 -24.81 -5.31
N SER A 312 19.49 -25.50 -4.81
CA SER A 312 20.12 -26.56 -5.56
C SER A 312 19.14 -27.70 -5.86
N GLU A 313 19.26 -28.32 -7.02
CA GLU A 313 18.42 -29.47 -7.43
C GLU A 313 18.48 -30.65 -6.43
N LYS A 314 19.53 -30.72 -5.60
CA LYS A 314 19.66 -31.71 -4.52
C LYS A 314 18.69 -31.45 -3.36
N ILE A 315 18.23 -30.22 -3.19
CA ILE A 315 17.31 -29.81 -2.10
C ILE A 315 15.85 -29.88 -2.57
N ILE A 316 15.62 -29.63 -3.86
CA ILE A 316 14.27 -29.64 -4.46
C ILE A 316 14.05 -30.97 -5.17
N ASN A 317 13.24 -31.83 -4.60
CA ASN A 317 12.70 -32.95 -5.36
C ASN A 317 11.73 -32.38 -6.39
N LYS A 318 11.95 -32.63 -7.69
CA LYS A 318 11.11 -32.14 -8.80
C LYS A 318 9.59 -32.46 -8.66
N LYS A 319 9.24 -33.44 -7.80
CA LYS A 319 7.87 -33.78 -7.50
C LYS A 319 7.20 -32.88 -6.45
N ASP A 320 8.00 -32.12 -5.68
CA ASP A 320 7.54 -31.30 -4.56
C ASP A 320 7.57 -29.81 -4.95
N LYS A 321 6.90 -29.46 -6.07
CA LYS A 321 6.85 -28.11 -6.65
C LYS A 321 6.39 -26.97 -5.71
N TYR A 322 6.03 -27.27 -4.48
CA TYR A 322 5.35 -26.34 -3.57
C TYR A 322 6.04 -26.19 -2.22
N ILE A 323 7.36 -26.37 -2.22
CA ILE A 323 8.15 -26.16 -1.01
C ILE A 323 8.36 -24.67 -0.82
N LEU A 324 7.99 -24.19 0.38
CA LEU A 324 8.13 -22.80 0.77
C LEU A 324 7.24 -21.82 -0.05
N PHE A 325 7.50 -20.56 0.07
CA PHE A 325 6.78 -19.47 -0.58
C PHE A 325 7.20 -19.39 -2.06
N GLU A 326 6.78 -20.36 -2.86
CA GLU A 326 7.10 -20.40 -4.27
C GLU A 326 6.27 -19.36 -5.01
N ASP A 327 6.94 -18.51 -5.77
CA ASP A 327 6.37 -17.49 -6.61
C ASP A 327 6.56 -17.85 -8.08
N TYR A 328 5.53 -17.58 -8.86
CA TYR A 328 5.50 -17.84 -10.29
C TYR A 328 5.33 -16.54 -11.06
N THR A 329 6.12 -16.37 -12.11
CA THR A 329 6.01 -15.22 -13.01
C THR A 329 5.85 -15.68 -14.45
N LYS A 330 5.15 -14.83 -15.24
CA LYS A 330 5.03 -14.98 -16.68
C LYS A 330 5.71 -13.79 -17.33
N LYS A 331 6.72 -14.01 -18.17
CA LYS A 331 7.53 -12.95 -18.79
C LYS A 331 6.94 -12.38 -20.09
N THR A 332 6.01 -13.11 -20.72
CA THR A 332 5.28 -12.58 -21.89
C THR A 332 4.24 -11.58 -21.43
N TYR A 333 4.16 -10.43 -22.08
CA TYR A 333 3.24 -9.35 -21.71
C TYR A 333 2.64 -8.69 -22.94
N ASN A 334 1.56 -7.92 -22.73
CA ASN A 334 0.89 -7.15 -23.77
C ASN A 334 1.79 -5.99 -24.23
N LYS A 335 1.97 -5.80 -25.56
CA LYS A 335 2.81 -4.73 -26.12
C LYS A 335 2.33 -3.32 -25.81
N LEU A 336 1.08 -3.14 -25.40
CA LEU A 336 0.59 -1.85 -24.91
C LEU A 336 1.36 -1.35 -23.69
N TRP A 337 1.99 -2.25 -22.93
CA TRP A 337 2.89 -1.87 -21.82
C TRP A 337 4.16 -1.14 -22.28
N ASP A 338 4.61 -1.36 -23.51
CA ASP A 338 5.72 -0.59 -24.09
C ASP A 338 5.27 0.85 -24.38
N ILE A 339 4.02 1.02 -24.87
CA ILE A 339 3.41 2.35 -25.07
C ILE A 339 3.21 3.03 -23.70
N PHE A 340 2.68 2.30 -22.72
CA PHE A 340 2.51 2.82 -21.36
C PHE A 340 3.85 3.37 -20.83
N LYS A 341 4.90 2.56 -20.91
CA LYS A 341 6.24 2.95 -20.45
C LYS A 341 6.79 4.16 -21.17
N ASN A 342 6.59 4.27 -22.47
CA ASN A 342 7.04 5.43 -23.27
C ASN A 342 6.33 6.71 -22.84
N VAL A 343 4.99 6.66 -22.66
CA VAL A 343 4.20 7.82 -22.19
C VAL A 343 4.59 8.19 -20.75
N GLU A 344 4.75 7.21 -19.86
CA GLU A 344 5.21 7.43 -18.50
C GLU A 344 6.58 8.07 -18.46
N THR A 345 7.56 7.54 -19.23
CA THR A 345 8.91 8.08 -19.34
C THR A 345 8.88 9.53 -19.84
N TYR A 346 8.03 9.84 -20.83
CA TYR A 346 7.86 11.19 -21.29
C TYR A 346 7.47 12.15 -20.16
N TYR A 347 6.50 11.79 -19.30
CA TYR A 347 6.11 12.63 -18.15
C TYR A 347 7.14 12.65 -17.02
N ILE A 348 7.98 11.64 -16.89
CA ILE A 348 9.09 11.62 -15.91
C ILE A 348 10.22 12.58 -16.34
N GLU A 349 10.58 12.56 -17.62
CA GLU A 349 11.69 13.32 -18.17
C GLU A 349 11.33 14.78 -18.44
N ASN A 350 10.04 15.09 -18.56
CA ASN A 350 9.57 16.43 -18.84
C ASN A 350 8.81 16.99 -17.63
N GLU A 351 9.32 18.10 -17.10
CA GLU A 351 8.78 18.70 -15.90
C GLU A 351 7.57 19.58 -16.19
N TYR A 352 6.38 19.08 -15.83
CA TYR A 352 5.15 19.86 -15.88
C TYR A 352 4.94 20.61 -14.58
N LYS A 353 4.68 21.93 -14.69
CA LYS A 353 4.38 22.81 -13.55
C LYS A 353 3.18 23.68 -13.88
N TYR A 354 2.50 24.12 -12.85
CA TYR A 354 1.45 25.13 -12.99
C TYR A 354 1.55 26.18 -11.91
N LYS A 355 0.92 27.33 -12.16
CA LYS A 355 0.69 28.38 -11.16
C LYS A 355 -0.62 29.08 -11.43
N PHE A 356 -1.23 29.58 -10.36
CA PHE A 356 -2.35 30.51 -10.41
C PHE A 356 -1.86 31.91 -10.03
N ILE A 357 -2.31 32.92 -10.78
CA ILE A 357 -2.03 34.32 -10.54
C ILE A 357 -3.36 35.03 -10.42
N LYS A 358 -3.63 35.71 -9.31
CA LYS A 358 -4.85 36.47 -9.11
C LYS A 358 -4.60 37.95 -9.37
N ASN A 359 -5.43 38.53 -10.24
CA ASN A 359 -5.47 39.96 -10.49
C ASN A 359 -6.94 40.42 -10.43
N HIS A 360 -7.29 41.11 -9.34
CA HIS A 360 -8.68 41.47 -9.04
C HIS A 360 -9.59 40.22 -8.99
N ASN A 361 -10.60 40.15 -9.85
CA ASN A 361 -11.58 39.05 -9.94
C ASN A 361 -11.19 37.99 -10.98
N ILE A 362 -10.02 38.14 -11.64
CA ILE A 362 -9.54 37.19 -12.64
C ILE A 362 -8.42 36.37 -12.05
N ILE A 363 -8.50 35.06 -12.25
CA ILE A 363 -7.50 34.09 -11.85
C ILE A 363 -6.95 33.46 -13.11
N THR A 364 -5.68 33.74 -13.38
CA THR A 364 -4.98 33.19 -14.55
C THR A 364 -4.27 31.92 -14.15
N TYR A 365 -4.64 30.80 -14.77
CA TYR A 365 -3.89 29.55 -14.73
C TYR A 365 -2.83 29.57 -15.82
N ARG A 366 -1.60 29.17 -15.48
CA ARG A 366 -0.49 28.99 -16.42
C ARG A 366 0.13 27.62 -16.22
N GLU A 367 0.25 26.87 -17.29
CA GLU A 367 0.94 25.58 -17.32
C GLU A 367 2.27 25.71 -18.08
N PHE A 368 3.29 25.07 -17.53
CA PHE A 368 4.64 25.11 -18.06
C PHE A 368 5.15 23.70 -18.29
N LEU A 369 5.84 23.50 -19.40
CA LEU A 369 6.62 22.33 -19.73
C LEU A 369 8.09 22.72 -19.80
N ASN A 370 8.93 22.16 -18.95
CA ASN A 370 10.36 22.48 -18.87
C ASN A 370 10.63 24.00 -18.75
N ASN A 371 9.77 24.70 -18.01
CA ASN A 371 9.73 26.16 -17.81
C ASN A 371 9.23 26.99 -19.00
N GLU A 372 8.84 26.41 -20.12
CA GLU A 372 8.17 27.09 -21.22
C GLU A 372 6.66 27.10 -20.99
N LEU A 373 6.01 28.26 -21.22
CA LEU A 373 4.56 28.39 -21.11
C LEU A 373 3.90 27.64 -22.25
N ILE A 374 3.05 26.67 -21.93
CA ILE A 374 2.36 25.85 -22.94
C ILE A 374 0.84 26.05 -22.93
N ASN A 375 0.28 26.53 -21.80
CA ASN A 375 -1.16 26.79 -21.70
C ASN A 375 -1.44 27.95 -20.74
N GLU A 376 -2.43 28.77 -21.08
CA GLU A 376 -2.92 29.87 -20.25
C GLU A 376 -4.43 29.95 -20.31
N LEU A 377 -5.09 29.92 -19.14
CA LEU A 377 -6.55 30.00 -19.01
C LEU A 377 -6.91 31.07 -17.98
N GLU A 378 -8.00 31.78 -18.20
CA GLU A 378 -8.53 32.76 -17.27
C GLU A 378 -9.89 32.30 -16.70
N PHE A 379 -10.04 32.43 -15.39
CA PHE A 379 -11.23 32.12 -14.64
C PHE A 379 -11.70 33.35 -13.86
N LYS A 380 -12.99 33.60 -13.80
CA LYS A 380 -13.55 34.58 -12.85
C LYS A 380 -13.79 33.86 -11.52
N GLU A 381 -13.58 34.55 -10.39
CA GLU A 381 -13.64 33.97 -9.05
C GLU A 381 -14.99 33.30 -8.74
N ASN A 382 -16.10 33.80 -9.31
CA ASN A 382 -17.45 33.25 -9.10
C ASN A 382 -17.97 32.43 -10.30
N GLU A 383 -17.12 32.12 -11.28
CA GLU A 383 -17.48 31.33 -12.44
C GLU A 383 -17.49 29.84 -12.12
N GLU A 384 -18.31 29.06 -12.80
CA GLU A 384 -18.51 27.64 -12.58
C GLU A 384 -17.18 26.87 -12.61
N HIS A 385 -16.29 27.17 -13.53
CA HIS A 385 -14.99 26.52 -13.68
C HIS A 385 -14.16 26.65 -12.37
N TRP A 386 -14.05 27.88 -11.83
CA TRP A 386 -13.29 28.11 -10.61
C TRP A 386 -13.99 27.47 -9.39
N CYS A 387 -15.31 27.53 -9.32
CA CYS A 387 -16.09 26.88 -8.28
C CYS A 387 -15.89 25.35 -8.30
N ILE A 388 -15.87 24.71 -9.47
CA ILE A 388 -15.63 23.27 -9.61
C ILE A 388 -14.22 22.92 -9.09
N LEU A 389 -13.21 23.66 -9.53
CA LEU A 389 -11.83 23.44 -9.10
C LEU A 389 -11.68 23.56 -7.58
N THR A 390 -12.25 24.60 -6.96
CA THR A 390 -12.13 24.85 -5.52
C THR A 390 -12.89 23.84 -4.67
N ILE A 391 -14.11 23.48 -5.08
CA ILE A 391 -14.94 22.50 -4.36
C ILE A 391 -14.28 21.09 -4.40
N SER A 392 -13.69 20.72 -5.52
CA SER A 392 -13.05 19.42 -5.71
C SER A 392 -11.56 19.38 -5.35
N ASN A 393 -10.99 20.47 -4.82
CA ASN A 393 -9.57 20.56 -4.49
C ASN A 393 -9.18 19.63 -3.32
N LYS A 394 -9.88 19.75 -2.18
CA LYS A 394 -9.55 19.04 -0.93
C LYS A 394 -10.40 17.79 -0.68
N LYS A 395 -11.17 17.36 -1.65
CA LYS A 395 -12.03 16.17 -1.54
C LYS A 395 -12.42 15.65 -2.92
N ILE A 396 -12.64 14.35 -3.00
CA ILE A 396 -13.33 13.75 -4.13
C ILE A 396 -14.82 14.05 -3.95
N VAL A 397 -15.45 14.66 -4.95
CA VAL A 397 -16.84 15.13 -4.88
C VAL A 397 -17.71 14.33 -5.83
N SER A 398 -18.88 13.89 -5.38
CA SER A 398 -19.87 13.35 -6.32
C SER A 398 -20.43 14.48 -7.19
N ILE A 399 -20.69 14.19 -8.47
CA ILE A 399 -21.26 15.18 -9.41
C ILE A 399 -22.56 15.76 -8.85
N ASN A 400 -23.42 14.93 -8.26
CA ASN A 400 -24.69 15.41 -7.67
C ASN A 400 -24.44 16.42 -6.53
N ASN A 401 -23.44 16.17 -5.68
CA ASN A 401 -23.08 17.09 -4.60
C ASN A 401 -22.45 18.38 -5.15
N LEU A 402 -21.69 18.29 -6.24
CA LEU A 402 -21.13 19.45 -6.91
C LEU A 402 -22.25 20.34 -7.48
N LEU A 403 -23.17 19.74 -8.23
CA LEU A 403 -24.34 20.44 -8.80
C LEU A 403 -25.18 21.14 -7.73
N SER A 404 -25.37 20.53 -6.58
CA SER A 404 -26.09 21.13 -5.46
C SER A 404 -25.32 22.24 -4.73
N SER A 405 -23.99 22.24 -4.83
CA SER A 405 -23.10 23.20 -4.16
C SER A 405 -22.93 24.50 -4.95
N ILE A 406 -23.04 24.47 -6.26
CA ILE A 406 -22.94 25.64 -7.13
C ILE A 406 -24.33 26.25 -7.28
N LYS A 407 -24.62 27.24 -6.43
CA LYS A 407 -25.91 27.93 -6.42
C LYS A 407 -26.03 28.90 -7.58
N ASN A 408 -27.25 29.06 -8.13
CA ASN A 408 -27.60 30.01 -9.19
C ASN A 408 -27.04 29.74 -10.59
N SER A 409 -26.52 28.54 -10.86
CA SER A 409 -26.07 28.18 -12.20
C SER A 409 -26.98 27.14 -12.87
N ASN A 410 -27.06 27.23 -14.18
CA ASN A 410 -27.78 26.24 -15.00
C ASN A 410 -26.96 24.95 -15.06
N MET A 411 -27.62 23.80 -14.84
CA MET A 411 -26.99 22.47 -14.88
C MET A 411 -26.18 22.25 -16.17
N LYS A 412 -26.66 22.69 -17.31
CA LYS A 412 -25.94 22.56 -18.60
C LYS A 412 -24.63 23.34 -18.62
N ILE A 413 -24.58 24.51 -17.97
CA ILE A 413 -23.36 25.32 -17.88
C ILE A 413 -22.33 24.61 -17.02
N ILE A 414 -22.77 24.03 -15.90
CA ILE A 414 -21.86 23.26 -15.02
C ILE A 414 -21.33 22.01 -15.73
N GLU A 415 -22.19 21.27 -16.45
CA GLU A 415 -21.77 20.10 -17.23
C GLU A 415 -20.76 20.49 -18.34
N GLN A 416 -20.98 21.62 -19.01
CA GLN A 416 -20.04 22.14 -19.99
C GLN A 416 -18.71 22.50 -19.35
N ALA A 417 -18.71 23.23 -18.24
CA ALA A 417 -17.51 23.58 -17.49
C ALA A 417 -16.73 22.34 -17.00
N ILE A 418 -17.44 21.27 -16.59
CA ILE A 418 -16.80 19.97 -16.26
C ILE A 418 -16.08 19.41 -17.48
N CYS A 419 -16.74 19.36 -18.64
CA CYS A 419 -16.12 18.82 -19.86
C CYS A 419 -14.89 19.64 -20.30
N GLU A 420 -14.97 20.97 -20.21
CA GLU A 420 -13.86 21.86 -20.55
C GLU A 420 -12.66 21.66 -19.60
N LEU A 421 -12.90 21.64 -18.27
CA LEU A 421 -11.85 21.41 -17.28
C LEU A 421 -11.23 20.00 -17.38
N GLU A 422 -12.03 18.99 -17.73
CA GLU A 422 -11.57 17.63 -17.95
C GLU A 422 -10.67 17.56 -19.19
N ALA A 423 -11.06 18.21 -20.29
CA ALA A 423 -10.27 18.29 -21.52
C ALA A 423 -8.90 18.95 -21.29
N GLU A 424 -8.86 20.00 -20.46
CA GLU A 424 -7.63 20.67 -20.05
C GLU A 424 -6.82 19.86 -19.01
N GLY A 425 -7.37 18.74 -18.52
CA GLY A 425 -6.74 17.91 -17.47
C GLY A 425 -6.57 18.63 -16.14
N LEU A 426 -7.42 19.60 -15.83
CA LEU A 426 -7.44 20.30 -14.54
C LEU A 426 -8.28 19.57 -13.49
N ILE A 427 -9.21 18.74 -13.93
CA ILE A 427 -9.97 17.81 -13.09
C ILE A 427 -9.87 16.41 -13.67
N TYR A 428 -9.96 15.42 -12.82
CA TYR A 428 -10.21 14.04 -13.16
C TYR A 428 -11.68 13.72 -12.91
N VAL A 429 -12.34 13.12 -13.89
CA VAL A 429 -13.70 12.59 -13.80
C VAL A 429 -13.60 11.08 -13.99
N ASN A 430 -14.23 10.30 -13.11
CA ASN A 430 -14.20 8.85 -13.24
C ASN A 430 -15.07 8.35 -14.41
N ASP A 431 -14.82 7.11 -14.91
CA ASP A 431 -15.49 6.56 -16.10
C ASP A 431 -17.02 6.54 -15.99
N THR A 432 -17.55 6.40 -14.78
CA THR A 432 -19.00 6.42 -14.53
C THR A 432 -19.56 7.83 -14.44
N LYS A 433 -18.73 8.86 -14.57
CA LYS A 433 -19.08 10.28 -14.44
C LYS A 433 -19.83 10.59 -13.13
N THR A 434 -19.41 9.96 -12.04
CA THR A 434 -20.03 10.12 -10.71
C THR A 434 -19.18 10.90 -9.74
N GLU A 435 -17.86 10.94 -9.95
CA GLU A 435 -16.90 11.56 -9.02
C GLU A 435 -15.93 12.48 -9.78
N ILE A 436 -15.61 13.61 -9.15
CA ILE A 436 -14.68 14.62 -9.65
C ILE A 436 -13.60 14.88 -8.60
N LEU A 437 -12.37 15.11 -9.08
CA LEU A 437 -11.24 15.53 -8.30
C LEU A 437 -10.44 16.60 -9.05
N SER A 438 -10.13 17.74 -8.43
CA SER A 438 -9.18 18.71 -8.98
C SER A 438 -7.75 18.17 -8.94
N ILE A 439 -7.07 18.21 -10.09
CA ILE A 439 -5.67 17.82 -10.24
C ILE A 439 -4.75 18.91 -9.69
N VAL A 440 -5.16 20.16 -9.82
CA VAL A 440 -4.41 21.35 -9.41
C VAL A 440 -4.80 21.81 -8.00
N ASP A 441 -3.90 22.47 -7.30
CA ASP A 441 -4.14 23.03 -5.98
C ASP A 441 -4.53 24.51 -6.07
N THR A 442 -5.80 24.77 -5.85
CA THR A 442 -6.35 26.13 -5.93
C THR A 442 -6.03 27.03 -4.73
N ASP A 443 -5.40 26.50 -3.67
CA ASP A 443 -4.98 27.31 -2.52
C ASP A 443 -3.63 28.01 -2.76
N ARG A 444 -2.89 27.60 -3.79
CA ARG A 444 -1.58 28.18 -4.16
C ARG A 444 -1.72 29.29 -5.21
N ILE A 445 -2.37 30.37 -4.81
CA ILE A 445 -2.53 31.54 -5.67
C ILE A 445 -1.43 32.56 -5.36
N LEU A 446 -0.77 33.05 -6.40
CA LEU A 446 0.15 34.18 -6.33
C LEU A 446 -0.65 35.50 -6.52
N TYR A 447 -0.36 36.50 -5.71
CA TYR A 447 -1.01 37.83 -5.74
C TYR A 447 -0.11 38.84 -6.39
#